data_a9b38ee732555079157e45aaf11c4777
#
_entry.id   a9b38ee732555079157e45aaf11c4777
#
_cell.length_a   1.000
_cell.length_b   1.000
_cell.length_c   1.000
_cell.angle_alpha   90.00
_cell.angle_beta   90.00
_cell.angle_gamma   90.00
#
_symmetry.space_group_name_H-M   'P 1'
#
loop_
_entity.id
_entity.type
_entity.pdbx_description
1 polymer ?
#
loop_
_entity_poly.entity_id
_entity_poly.type
_entity_poly.pdbx_seq_one_letter_code
_entity_poly.pdbx_strand_id
1 'polypeptide(L)'
;MPNLMPFLLALADLTIAENRPEAQATAAALRLGTGIEFPLQPPSSLSTGILHASALGDAHPSARMVRDAHSWLPWADSPAASLQPTALRAIKSIATLLGPGAPIPSASLLFGLFYQAPGSYYPLHA
;
A
#
# COMPACT_ATOMS: atom_id res chain seq x y z
N MET A 1 8.26 -15.96 8.55
CA MET A 1 7.71 -14.66 8.10
C MET A 1 6.21 -14.68 8.27
N PRO A 2 5.60 -13.56 8.62
CA PRO A 2 4.16 -13.51 8.81
C PRO A 2 3.42 -13.70 7.50
N ASN A 3 2.30 -14.36 7.62
CA ASN A 3 1.35 -14.46 6.54
C ASN A 3 0.42 -13.26 6.65
N LEU A 4 0.36 -12.43 5.63
CA LEU A 4 -0.49 -11.24 5.60
C LEU A 4 -1.91 -11.57 5.12
N MET A 5 -2.34 -12.83 5.23
CA MET A 5 -3.67 -13.26 4.79
C MET A 5 -4.79 -12.39 5.36
N PRO A 6 -4.87 -12.14 6.69
CA PRO A 6 -5.96 -11.32 7.22
C PRO A 6 -5.98 -9.91 6.63
N PHE A 7 -4.79 -9.33 6.41
CA PHE A 7 -4.66 -8.01 5.81
C PHE A 7 -5.16 -8.00 4.36
N LEU A 8 -4.71 -8.96 3.56
CA LEU A 8 -5.11 -9.05 2.15
C LEU A 8 -6.60 -9.34 2.00
N LEU A 9 -7.17 -10.19 2.84
CA LEU A 9 -8.61 -10.49 2.81
C LEU A 9 -9.43 -9.26 3.18
N ALA A 10 -9.00 -8.47 4.15
CA ALA A 10 -9.70 -7.26 4.52
C ALA A 10 -9.64 -6.20 3.40
N LEU A 11 -8.48 -6.06 2.74
CA LEU A 11 -8.38 -5.18 1.59
C LEU A 11 -9.27 -5.64 0.45
N ALA A 12 -9.37 -6.96 0.22
CA ALA A 12 -10.26 -7.52 -0.79
C ALA A 12 -11.72 -7.18 -0.49
N ASP A 13 -12.14 -7.32 0.77
CA ASP A 13 -13.50 -6.99 1.17
C ASP A 13 -13.82 -5.51 0.98
N LEU A 14 -12.89 -4.62 1.33
CA LEU A 14 -13.06 -3.19 1.11
C LEU A 14 -13.14 -2.86 -0.37
N THR A 15 -12.33 -3.52 -1.19
CA THR A 15 -12.27 -3.28 -2.63
C THR A 15 -13.57 -3.75 -3.30
N ILE A 16 -14.08 -4.93 -2.92
CA ILE A 16 -15.29 -5.47 -3.54
C ILE A 16 -16.52 -4.63 -3.19
N ALA A 17 -16.50 -3.91 -2.06
CA ALA A 17 -17.59 -3.01 -1.67
C ALA A 17 -17.75 -1.85 -2.64
N GLU A 18 -16.76 -1.55 -3.46
CA GLU A 18 -16.85 -0.53 -4.52
C GLU A 18 -17.81 -0.92 -5.64
N ASN A 19 -18.11 -2.19 -5.78
CA ASN A 19 -19.08 -2.73 -6.73
C ASN A 19 -18.82 -2.29 -8.18
N ARG A 20 -17.55 -2.41 -8.62
CA ARG A 20 -17.13 -2.12 -9.99
C ARG A 20 -16.32 -3.30 -10.53
N PRO A 21 -16.33 -3.55 -11.86
CA PRO A 21 -15.60 -4.70 -12.44
C PRO A 21 -14.12 -4.70 -12.08
N GLU A 22 -13.44 -3.56 -12.13
CA GLU A 22 -12.02 -3.45 -11.80
C GLU A 22 -11.78 -3.78 -10.33
N ALA A 23 -12.67 -3.32 -9.45
CA ALA A 23 -12.57 -3.59 -8.02
C ALA A 23 -12.80 -5.07 -7.72
N GLN A 24 -13.74 -5.71 -8.41
CA GLN A 24 -13.99 -7.14 -8.27
C GLN A 24 -12.79 -7.96 -8.71
N ALA A 25 -12.17 -7.59 -9.84
CA ALA A 25 -10.98 -8.26 -10.35
C ALA A 25 -9.79 -8.09 -9.37
N THR A 26 -9.62 -6.90 -8.82
CA THR A 26 -8.58 -6.60 -7.83
C THR A 26 -8.79 -7.43 -6.56
N ALA A 27 -10.03 -7.50 -6.05
CA ALA A 27 -10.35 -8.31 -4.88
C ALA A 27 -10.04 -9.78 -5.09
N ALA A 28 -10.39 -10.32 -6.27
CA ALA A 28 -10.09 -11.71 -6.60
C ALA A 28 -8.58 -11.96 -6.61
N ALA A 29 -7.80 -11.05 -7.21
CA ALA A 29 -6.34 -11.16 -7.26
C ALA A 29 -5.73 -11.10 -5.87
N LEU A 30 -6.20 -10.23 -4.99
CA LEU A 30 -5.73 -10.15 -3.61
C LEU A 30 -6.00 -11.45 -2.85
N ARG A 31 -7.15 -12.06 -3.05
CA ARG A 31 -7.50 -13.35 -2.42
C ARG A 31 -6.61 -14.48 -2.90
N LEU A 32 -6.24 -14.49 -4.17
CA LEU A 32 -5.30 -15.47 -4.70
C LEU A 32 -3.88 -15.29 -4.15
N GLY A 33 -3.53 -14.09 -3.72
CA GLY A 33 -2.21 -13.78 -3.17
C GLY A 33 -2.05 -14.05 -1.68
N THR A 34 -3.05 -14.60 -1.00
CA THR A 34 -3.00 -14.77 0.46
C THR A 34 -1.96 -15.75 0.96
N GLY A 35 -1.45 -16.64 0.08
CA GLY A 35 -0.37 -17.56 0.43
C GLY A 35 1.03 -17.02 0.22
N ILE A 36 1.16 -15.79 -0.28
CA ILE A 36 2.47 -15.20 -0.56
C ILE A 36 3.08 -14.68 0.73
N GLU A 37 4.36 -14.97 0.94
CA GLU A 37 5.12 -14.44 2.06
C GLU A 37 5.73 -13.09 1.69
N PHE A 38 5.61 -12.13 2.61
CA PHE A 38 6.17 -10.80 2.43
C PHE A 38 7.42 -10.68 3.31
N PRO A 39 8.58 -10.36 2.73
CA PRO A 39 9.80 -10.23 3.53
C PRO A 39 9.77 -8.98 4.40
N LEU A 40 10.47 -9.03 5.53
CA LEU A 40 10.66 -7.87 6.38
C LEU A 40 11.41 -6.80 5.60
N GLN A 41 10.91 -5.56 5.66
CA GLN A 41 11.50 -4.44 4.94
C GLN A 41 12.37 -3.60 5.86
N PRO A 42 13.46 -3.00 5.35
CA PRO A 42 14.22 -2.05 6.15
C PRO A 42 13.37 -0.82 6.51
N PRO A 43 13.59 -0.23 7.69
CA PRO A 43 12.88 0.99 8.06
C PRO A 43 13.16 2.12 7.07
N SER A 44 12.15 2.97 6.82
CA SER A 44 12.31 4.16 6.01
C SER A 44 12.15 5.42 6.86
N SER A 45 12.53 6.57 6.31
CA SER A 45 12.33 7.85 6.98
C SER A 45 10.85 8.16 7.23
N LEU A 46 9.94 7.52 6.51
CA LEU A 46 8.50 7.74 6.64
C LEU A 46 7.81 6.72 7.55
N SER A 47 8.53 5.73 8.09
CA SER A 47 7.94 4.67 8.91
C SER A 47 7.20 5.22 10.13
N THR A 48 7.77 6.21 10.83
CA THR A 48 7.13 6.83 11.99
C THR A 48 5.81 7.51 11.61
N GLY A 49 5.79 8.22 10.48
CA GLY A 49 4.58 8.88 9.99
C GLY A 49 3.50 7.87 9.60
N ILE A 50 3.89 6.79 8.94
CA ILE A 50 2.96 5.73 8.55
C ILE A 50 2.32 5.10 9.79
N LEU A 51 3.11 4.79 10.81
CA LEU A 51 2.59 4.24 12.07
C LEU A 51 1.67 5.22 12.78
N HIS A 52 2.03 6.50 12.83
CA HIS A 52 1.21 7.53 13.46
C HIS A 52 -0.13 7.66 12.74
N ALA A 53 -0.13 7.76 11.42
CA ALA A 53 -1.35 7.88 10.63
C ALA A 53 -2.27 6.67 10.82
N SER A 54 -1.70 5.47 10.88
CA SER A 54 -2.48 4.24 11.03
C SER A 54 -3.07 4.07 12.43
N ALA A 55 -2.60 4.83 13.42
CA ALA A 55 -3.06 4.76 14.81
C ALA A 55 -4.08 5.84 15.17
N LEU A 56 -4.41 6.76 14.26
CA LEU A 56 -5.39 7.82 14.53
C LEU A 56 -6.76 7.23 14.81
N GLY A 57 -7.47 7.81 15.79
CA GLY A 57 -8.77 7.30 16.22
C GLY A 57 -9.87 7.39 15.16
N ASP A 58 -9.75 8.37 14.25
CA ASP A 58 -10.69 8.59 13.15
C ASP A 58 -10.20 8.00 11.82
N ALA A 59 -9.11 7.23 11.85
CA ALA A 59 -8.58 6.60 10.65
C ALA A 59 -9.57 5.54 10.13
N HIS A 60 -9.52 5.34 8.81
CA HIS A 60 -10.30 4.26 8.19
C HIS A 60 -9.96 2.91 8.84
N PRO A 61 -10.95 2.00 8.98
CA PRO A 61 -10.69 0.70 9.62
C PRO A 61 -9.51 -0.08 9.04
N SER A 62 -9.23 0.05 7.74
CA SER A 62 -8.07 -0.59 7.12
C SER A 62 -6.73 -0.07 7.65
N ALA A 63 -6.69 1.13 8.21
CA ALA A 63 -5.45 1.73 8.71
C ALA A 63 -4.86 0.94 9.88
N ARG A 64 -5.69 0.35 10.74
CA ARG A 64 -5.20 -0.49 11.84
C ARG A 64 -4.44 -1.70 11.34
N MET A 65 -4.90 -2.25 10.23
CA MET A 65 -4.27 -3.41 9.61
C MET A 65 -2.93 -3.03 8.97
N VAL A 66 -2.83 -1.81 8.44
CA VAL A 66 -1.56 -1.26 7.94
C VAL A 66 -0.56 -1.16 9.09
N ARG A 67 -1.00 -0.75 10.29
CA ARG A 67 -0.11 -0.67 11.45
C ARG A 67 0.55 -2.01 11.76
N ASP A 68 -0.21 -3.08 11.73
CA ASP A 68 0.30 -4.41 12.06
C ASP A 68 1.15 -5.00 10.92
N ALA A 69 0.90 -4.61 9.69
CA ALA A 69 1.57 -5.15 8.51
C ALA A 69 2.72 -4.30 7.99
N HIS A 70 2.86 -3.05 8.43
CA HIS A 70 3.68 -2.03 7.75
C HIS A 70 5.14 -2.46 7.53
N SER A 71 5.73 -3.22 8.46
CA SER A 71 7.14 -3.65 8.36
C SER A 71 7.38 -4.67 7.25
N TRP A 72 6.33 -5.32 6.76
CA TRP A 72 6.40 -6.30 5.68
C TRP A 72 5.83 -5.76 4.37
N LEU A 73 5.34 -4.53 4.35
CA LEU A 73 4.84 -3.90 3.13
C LEU A 73 6.00 -3.26 2.37
N PRO A 74 6.03 -3.39 1.03
CA PRO A 74 7.15 -2.89 0.23
C PRO A 74 7.04 -1.39 -0.04
N TRP A 75 7.11 -0.58 1.02
CA TRP A 75 7.08 0.87 0.91
C TRP A 75 8.28 1.35 0.10
N ALA A 76 8.01 2.14 -0.93
CA ALA A 76 9.04 2.62 -1.83
C ALA A 76 8.63 3.93 -2.48
N ASP A 77 9.59 4.55 -3.17
CA ASP A 77 9.28 5.67 -4.06
C ASP A 77 8.39 5.22 -5.21
N SER A 78 7.62 6.16 -5.75
CA SER A 78 6.85 5.94 -6.97
C SER A 78 7.77 5.48 -8.10
N PRO A 79 7.29 4.64 -9.04
CA PRO A 79 8.06 4.32 -10.25
C PRO A 79 8.54 5.54 -11.03
N ALA A 80 7.83 6.67 -10.91
CA ALA A 80 8.21 7.94 -11.53
C ALA A 80 9.09 8.81 -10.62
N ALA A 81 9.61 8.29 -9.52
CA ALA A 81 10.35 9.08 -8.54
C ALA A 81 11.58 9.76 -9.12
N SER A 82 12.27 9.12 -10.09
CA SER A 82 13.43 9.71 -10.76
C SER A 82 13.11 10.98 -11.53
N LEU A 83 11.83 11.19 -11.89
CA LEU A 83 11.35 12.37 -12.61
C LEU A 83 10.76 13.42 -11.68
N GLN A 84 10.80 13.19 -10.36
CA GLN A 84 10.21 14.07 -9.36
C GLN A 84 11.29 14.74 -8.52
N PRO A 85 11.04 15.97 -8.02
CA PRO A 85 11.95 16.60 -7.08
C PRO A 85 12.14 15.74 -5.83
N THR A 86 13.35 15.79 -5.25
CA THR A 86 13.67 15.05 -4.02
C THR A 86 12.69 15.34 -2.88
N ALA A 87 12.17 16.59 -2.80
CA ALA A 87 11.21 16.98 -1.77
C ALA A 87 9.93 16.12 -1.82
N LEU A 88 9.48 15.70 -3.01
CA LEU A 88 8.30 14.84 -3.13
C LEU A 88 8.56 13.44 -2.56
N ARG A 89 9.78 12.93 -2.69
CA ARG A 89 10.15 11.62 -2.14
C ARG A 89 10.15 11.62 -0.62
N ALA A 90 10.39 12.79 -0.01
CA ALA A 90 10.43 12.92 1.44
C ALA A 90 9.05 12.95 2.09
N ILE A 91 7.97 13.14 1.31
CA ILE A 91 6.62 13.32 1.85
C ILE A 91 5.66 12.19 1.50
N LYS A 92 6.07 11.24 0.67
CA LYS A 92 5.16 10.17 0.24
C LYS A 92 5.89 8.85 0.08
N SER A 93 5.13 7.77 0.22
CA SER A 93 5.61 6.43 -0.07
C SER A 93 4.46 5.57 -0.61
N ILE A 94 4.78 4.60 -1.43
CA ILE A 94 3.81 3.68 -2.03
C ILE A 94 4.21 2.26 -1.70
N ALA A 95 3.26 1.45 -1.25
CA ALA A 95 3.44 0.01 -1.12
C ALA A 95 2.60 -0.68 -2.19
N THR A 96 3.23 -1.06 -3.29
CA THR A 96 2.55 -1.78 -4.38
C THR A 96 2.42 -3.24 -4.00
N LEU A 97 1.19 -3.71 -3.87
CA LEU A 97 0.89 -5.09 -3.49
C LEU A 97 0.64 -5.97 -4.70
N LEU A 98 0.02 -5.42 -5.72
CA LEU A 98 -0.42 -6.13 -6.91
C LEU A 98 0.05 -5.36 -8.13
N GLY A 99 0.71 -6.04 -9.07
CA GLY A 99 1.19 -5.40 -10.29
C GLY A 99 2.41 -6.10 -10.88
N PRO A 100 2.94 -5.58 -12.00
CA PRO A 100 4.18 -6.12 -12.58
C PRO A 100 5.33 -5.97 -11.58
N GLY A 101 5.97 -7.08 -11.22
CA GLY A 101 7.07 -7.07 -10.28
C GLY A 101 6.69 -6.88 -8.82
N ALA A 102 5.40 -6.77 -8.50
CA ALA A 102 4.90 -6.68 -7.13
C ALA A 102 4.88 -8.05 -6.45
N PRO A 103 4.74 -8.11 -5.10
CA PRO A 103 4.62 -9.39 -4.41
C PRO A 103 3.51 -10.28 -4.96
N ILE A 104 2.38 -9.70 -5.36
CA ILE A 104 1.33 -10.41 -6.08
C ILE A 104 1.43 -9.99 -7.55
N PRO A 105 2.04 -10.82 -8.42
CA PRO A 105 2.26 -10.42 -9.80
C PRO A 105 0.94 -10.29 -10.57
N SER A 106 0.85 -9.24 -11.38
CA SER A 106 -0.25 -9.06 -12.31
C SER A 106 0.22 -8.21 -13.49
N ALA A 107 -0.12 -8.63 -14.70
CA ALA A 107 0.18 -7.86 -15.91
C ALA A 107 -0.89 -6.81 -16.22
N SER A 108 -2.09 -6.95 -15.66
CA SER A 108 -3.24 -6.13 -16.03
C SER A 108 -3.79 -5.27 -14.89
N LEU A 109 -3.40 -5.54 -13.65
CA LEU A 109 -3.90 -4.82 -12.48
C LEU A 109 -2.76 -4.19 -11.72
N LEU A 110 -3.03 -3.02 -11.13
CA LEU A 110 -2.10 -2.32 -10.25
C LEU A 110 -2.87 -1.85 -9.02
N PHE A 111 -2.42 -2.26 -7.85
CA PHE A 111 -3.07 -1.92 -6.59
C PHE A 111 -2.03 -1.80 -5.49
N GLY A 112 -2.17 -0.80 -4.65
CA GLY A 112 -1.26 -0.60 -3.54
C GLY A 112 -1.81 0.39 -2.53
N LEU A 113 -0.96 0.73 -1.59
CA LEU A 113 -1.23 1.69 -0.54
C LEU A 113 -0.37 2.93 -0.77
N PHE A 114 -0.94 4.09 -0.48
CA PHE A 114 -0.25 5.36 -0.63
C PHE A 114 -0.25 6.09 0.70
N TYR A 115 0.94 6.56 1.12
CA TYR A 115 1.09 7.42 2.29
C TYR A 115 1.61 8.77 1.85
N GLN A 116 0.99 9.84 2.37
CA GLN A 116 1.47 11.20 2.22
C GLN A 116 1.60 11.84 3.60
N ALA A 117 2.72 12.50 3.86
CA ALA A 117 2.97 13.14 5.15
C ALA A 117 1.92 14.21 5.45
N PRO A 118 1.44 14.30 6.72
CA PRO A 118 0.45 15.32 7.09
C PRO A 118 0.97 16.73 6.85
N GLY A 119 0.08 17.61 6.39
CA GLY A 119 0.40 19.01 6.12
C GLY A 119 1.26 19.24 4.89
N SER A 120 1.62 18.19 4.16
CA SER A 120 2.41 18.32 2.94
C SER A 120 1.53 18.63 1.73
N TYR A 121 2.16 19.24 0.73
CA TYR A 121 1.51 19.55 -0.54
C TYR A 121 2.07 18.64 -1.62
N TYR A 122 1.18 17.93 -2.29
CA TYR A 122 1.54 17.07 -3.44
C TYR A 122 1.13 17.80 -4.71
N PRO A 123 2.10 18.48 -5.39
CA PRO A 123 1.75 19.30 -6.55
C PRO A 123 1.23 18.45 -7.70
N LEU A 124 0.37 19.05 -8.52
CA LEU A 124 -0.07 18.45 -9.76
C LEU A 124 1.13 18.24 -10.68
N HIS A 125 1.23 17.05 -11.27
CA HIS A 125 2.31 16.70 -12.19
C HIS A 125 1.77 15.81 -13.30
N ALA A 126 2.41 15.90 -14.40
CA ALA A 126 2.06 15.08 -15.56
C ALA A 126 2.84 13.77 -15.57
#